data_b5b68681d3549c3e56e00000d78447af
#
_entry.id   b5b68681d3549c3e56e00000d78447af
#
_cell.length_a   1.000
_cell.length_b   1.000
_cell.length_c   1.000
_cell.angle_alpha   90.00
_cell.angle_beta   90.00
_cell.angle_gamma   90.00
#
_symmetry.space_group_name_H-M   'P 1'
#
loop_
_entity.id
_entity.type
_entity.pdbx_description
1 polymer ?
#
loop_
_entity_poly.entity_id
_entity_poly.type
_entity_poly.pdbx_seq_one_letter_code
_entity_poly.pdbx_strand_id
1 'polypeptide(L)' 'MKTYEVIKEEYVPCTGTMTPGRREILELSLDDPAMYVQDQYRKERSVEFLATRQDGSLIIESLLEGGRKHRYIFSELS' A
#
# COMPACT_ATOMS: atom_id res chain seq x y z
N MET A 1 14.39 7.24 -12.18
CA MET A 1 13.03 7.36 -11.61
C MET A 1 12.02 6.73 -12.55
N LYS A 2 11.13 5.91 -12.03
CA LYS A 2 10.11 5.25 -12.83
C LYS A 2 8.74 5.78 -12.47
N THR A 3 7.83 5.73 -13.44
CA THR A 3 6.45 6.17 -13.23
C THR A 3 5.58 4.95 -12.99
N TYR A 4 4.76 5.02 -11.95
CA TYR A 4 3.88 3.94 -11.55
C TYR A 4 2.42 4.40 -11.47
N GLU A 5 1.54 3.51 -11.84
CA GLU A 5 0.15 3.63 -11.42
C GLU A 5 0.05 2.97 -10.05
N VAL A 6 -0.46 3.71 -9.08
CA VAL A 6 -0.55 3.25 -7.70
C VAL A 6 -2.00 3.16 -7.30
N ILE A 7 -2.43 1.97 -6.91
CA ILE A 7 -3.77 1.76 -6.38
C ILE A 7 -3.61 1.56 -4.88
N LYS A 8 -4.18 2.49 -4.10
CA LYS A 8 -4.16 2.42 -2.64
C LYS A 8 -5.52 2.00 -2.16
N GLU A 9 -5.57 0.91 -1.42
CA GLU A 9 -6.80 0.39 -0.84
C GLU A 9 -6.68 0.36 0.68
N GLU A 10 -7.69 0.86 1.38
CA GLU A 10 -7.75 0.82 2.83
C GLU A 10 -8.77 -0.22 3.25
N TYR A 11 -8.36 -1.10 4.15
CA TYR A 11 -9.22 -2.12 4.71
C TYR A 11 -9.40 -1.88 6.18
N VAL A 12 -10.65 -1.89 6.65
CA VAL A 12 -10.95 -1.72 8.07
C VAL A 12 -11.63 -2.98 8.59
N PRO A 13 -11.29 -3.41 9.83
CA PRO A 13 -11.96 -4.56 10.41
C PRO A 13 -13.41 -4.21 10.71
N CYS A 14 -14.32 -5.08 10.32
CA CYS A 14 -15.73 -4.90 10.60
C CYS A 14 -16.34 -6.25 10.88
N THR A 15 -16.80 -6.45 12.09
CA THR A 15 -17.51 -7.65 12.55
C THR A 15 -16.83 -8.96 12.10
N GLY A 16 -15.51 -9.04 12.34
CA GLY A 16 -14.77 -10.27 12.02
C GLY A 16 -14.31 -10.42 10.59
N THR A 17 -14.59 -9.46 9.72
CA THR A 17 -14.12 -9.49 8.34
C THR A 17 -13.43 -8.19 7.98
N MET A 18 -12.54 -8.26 6.98
CA MET A 18 -11.91 -7.08 6.41
C MET A 18 -12.73 -6.60 5.23
N THR A 19 -13.18 -5.35 5.26
CA THR A 19 -13.93 -4.77 4.16
C THR A 19 -13.14 -3.63 3.55
N PRO A 20 -13.17 -3.48 2.20
CA PRO A 20 -12.55 -2.32 1.56
C PRO A 20 -13.29 -1.06 1.99
N GLY A 21 -12.55 -0.12 2.61
CA GLY A 21 -13.14 1.14 3.05
C GLY A 21 -12.96 2.24 2.03
N ARG A 22 -11.76 2.38 1.48
CA ARG A 22 -11.43 3.47 0.58
C ARG A 22 -10.45 3.00 -0.48
N ARG A 23 -10.59 3.53 -1.69
CA ARG A 23 -9.69 3.23 -2.79
C ARG A 23 -9.31 4.51 -3.51
N GLU A 24 -8.01 4.67 -3.76
CA GLU A 24 -7.49 5.79 -4.51
C GLU A 24 -6.59 5.28 -5.63
N ILE A 25 -6.62 5.97 -6.76
CA ILE A 25 -5.74 5.65 -7.88
C ILE A 25 -4.88 6.88 -8.13
N LEU A 26 -3.55 6.67 -8.09
CA LEU A 26 -2.58 7.75 -8.23
C LEU A 26 -1.57 7.39 -9.33
N GLU A 27 -0.93 8.42 -9.88
CA GLU A 27 0.19 8.22 -10.79
C GLU A 27 1.38 8.94 -10.18
N LEU A 28 2.44 8.20 -9.88
CA LEU A 28 3.60 8.73 -9.16
C LEU A 28 4.89 8.32 -9.83
N SER A 29 5.87 9.21 -9.82
CA SER A 29 7.24 8.90 -10.24
C SER A 29 8.08 8.68 -9.00
N LEU A 30 8.65 7.49 -8.86
CA LEU A 30 9.35 7.05 -7.65
C LEU A 30 10.63 6.33 -8.02
N ASP A 31 11.63 6.45 -7.14
CA ASP A 31 12.85 5.65 -7.24
C ASP A 31 12.65 4.31 -6.53
N ASP A 32 12.00 4.34 -5.37
CA ASP A 32 11.80 3.15 -4.54
C ASP A 32 10.40 3.13 -3.96
N PRO A 33 9.51 2.29 -4.49
CA PRO A 33 8.14 2.20 -3.96
C PRO A 33 8.08 1.83 -2.49
N ALA A 34 8.98 0.96 -2.01
CA ALA A 34 8.99 0.55 -0.61
C ALA A 34 9.26 1.74 0.31
N MET A 35 10.21 2.59 -0.06
CA MET A 35 10.49 3.80 0.73
C MET A 35 9.31 4.77 0.71
N TYR A 36 8.64 4.88 -0.43
CA TYR A 36 7.46 5.73 -0.51
C TYR A 36 6.39 5.27 0.49
N VAL A 37 6.12 3.98 0.54
CA VAL A 37 5.12 3.44 1.46
C VAL A 37 5.55 3.66 2.91
N GLN A 38 6.81 3.37 3.23
CA GLN A 38 7.32 3.57 4.59
C GLN A 38 7.18 5.02 5.04
N ASP A 39 7.42 5.96 4.14
CA ASP A 39 7.31 7.38 4.46
C ASP A 39 5.88 7.79 4.85
N GLN A 40 4.87 7.10 4.34
CA GLN A 40 3.49 7.39 4.68
C GLN A 40 3.16 7.08 6.15
N TYR A 41 3.98 6.25 6.80
CA TYR A 41 3.71 5.76 8.15
C TYR A 41 4.78 6.13 9.16
N ARG A 42 5.50 7.23 8.90
CA ARG A 42 6.59 7.67 9.78
C ARG A 42 6.15 7.95 11.20
N LYS A 43 4.90 8.36 11.37
CA LYS A 43 4.36 8.72 12.68
C LYS A 43 3.65 7.56 13.37
N GLU A 44 3.54 6.43 12.71
CA GLU A 44 2.88 5.26 13.28
C GLU A 44 3.85 4.54 14.22
N ARG A 45 3.34 4.09 15.35
CA ARG A 45 4.16 3.40 16.35
C ARG A 45 4.54 1.99 15.94
N SER A 46 3.60 1.30 15.32
CA SER A 46 3.79 -0.09 14.97
C SER A 46 3.15 -0.33 13.62
N VAL A 47 3.96 -0.66 12.65
CA VAL A 47 3.48 -1.00 11.32
C VAL A 47 4.36 -2.11 10.77
N GLU A 48 3.72 -3.11 10.17
CA GLU A 48 4.42 -4.20 9.50
C GLU A 48 4.17 -4.09 8.01
N PHE A 49 5.20 -4.37 7.22
CA PHE A 49 5.10 -4.29 5.77
C PHE A 49 5.33 -5.66 5.16
N LEU A 50 4.47 -6.02 4.21
CA LEU A 50 4.62 -7.24 3.43
C LEU A 50 4.68 -6.85 1.96
N ALA A 51 5.72 -7.26 1.27
CA ALA A 51 5.90 -6.97 -0.14
C ALA A 51 5.82 -8.25 -0.96
N THR A 52 5.02 -8.23 -2.00
CA THR A 52 4.81 -9.38 -2.88
C THR A 52 4.82 -8.90 -4.33
N ARG A 53 5.44 -9.67 -5.22
CA ARG A 53 5.37 -9.38 -6.65
C ARG A 53 4.42 -10.36 -7.29
N GLN A 54 3.53 -9.83 -8.12
CA GLN A 54 2.54 -10.64 -8.81
C GLN A 54 2.22 -10.02 -10.16
N ASP A 55 2.40 -10.78 -11.22
CA ASP A 55 2.08 -10.36 -12.60
C ASP A 55 2.71 -9.02 -12.99
N GLY A 56 3.97 -8.82 -12.59
CA GLY A 56 4.69 -7.60 -12.91
C GLY A 56 4.36 -6.42 -12.01
N SER A 57 3.44 -6.57 -11.08
CA SER A 57 3.11 -5.53 -10.12
C SER A 57 3.77 -5.80 -8.78
N LEU A 58 4.08 -4.74 -8.06
CA LEU A 58 4.59 -4.83 -6.70
C LEU A 58 3.45 -4.48 -5.75
N ILE A 59 3.11 -5.39 -4.85
CA ILE A 59 2.05 -5.19 -3.88
C ILE A 59 2.68 -5.05 -2.51
N ILE A 60 2.45 -3.93 -1.84
CA ILE A 60 2.96 -3.70 -0.49
C ILE A 60 1.76 -3.50 0.43
N GLU A 61 1.68 -4.34 1.45
CA GLU A 61 0.63 -4.25 2.45
C GLU A 61 1.20 -3.71 3.74
N SER A 62 0.51 -2.75 4.34
CA SER A 62 0.90 -2.15 5.62
C SER A 62 -0.13 -2.55 6.66
N LEU A 63 0.34 -3.26 7.68
CA LEU A 63 -0.52 -3.72 8.79
C LEU A 63 -0.35 -2.76 9.95
N LEU A 64 -1.43 -2.10 10.32
CA LEU A 64 -1.44 -1.06 11.33
C LEU A 64 -2.07 -1.55 12.64
N GLU A 65 -1.83 -0.80 13.72
CA GLU A 65 -2.49 -1.07 14.99
C GLU A 65 -4.02 -0.99 14.82
N GLY A 66 -4.73 -1.80 15.57
CA GLY A 66 -6.18 -1.82 15.51
C GLY A 66 -6.74 -2.68 14.40
N GLY A 67 -5.89 -3.44 13.70
CA GLY A 67 -6.32 -4.34 12.64
C GLY A 67 -6.56 -3.69 11.30
N ARG A 68 -6.22 -2.42 11.15
CA ARG A 68 -6.34 -1.75 9.86
C ARG A 68 -5.24 -2.22 8.90
N LYS A 69 -5.56 -2.28 7.62
CA LYS A 69 -4.59 -2.66 6.60
C LYS A 69 -4.71 -1.73 5.41
N HIS A 70 -3.58 -1.28 4.89
CA HIS A 70 -3.52 -0.52 3.66
C HIS A 70 -2.74 -1.33 2.63
N ARG A 71 -3.27 -1.43 1.43
CA ARG A 71 -2.61 -2.15 0.33
C ARG A 71 -2.25 -1.16 -0.76
N TYR A 72 -1.01 -1.24 -1.23
CA TYR A 72 -0.53 -0.43 -2.35
C TYR A 72 -0.14 -1.36 -3.49
N ILE A 73 -0.70 -1.13 -4.66
CA ILE A 73 -0.38 -1.91 -5.85
C ILE A 73 0.33 -0.99 -6.83
N PHE A 74 1.60 -1.27 -7.09
CA PHE A 74 2.43 -0.47 -7.99
C PHE A 74 2.56 -1.19 -9.32
N SER A 75 2.08 -0.55 -10.38
CA SER A 75 2.22 -1.06 -11.75
C SER A 75 3.06 -0.08 -12.54
N GLU A 76 4.17 -0.54 -13.08
CA GLU A 76 5.10 0.30 -13.81
C GLU A 76 4.51 0.71 -15.16
N LEU A 77 4.49 2.02 -15.42
CA LEU A 77 3.93 2.56 -16.66
C LEU A 77 4.98 2.80 -17.74
N SER A 78 6.23 2.90 -17.37
CA SER A 78 7.31 3.19 -18.32
C SER A 78 8.56 2.38 -18.05
#